data_df17a6f5de8e144dcae037567955dd60
#
_entry.id   df17a6f5de8e144dcae037567955dd60
#
_cell.length_a   1.000
_cell.length_b   1.000
_cell.length_c   1.000
_cell.angle_alpha   90.00
_cell.angle_beta   90.00
_cell.angle_gamma   90.00
#
_symmetry.space_group_name_H-M   'P 1'
#
loop_
_entity.id
_entity.type
_entity.pdbx_description
1 polymer ?
#
loop_
_entity_poly.entity_id
_entity_poly.type
_entity_poly.pdbx_seq_one_letter_code
_entity_poly.pdbx_strand_id
1 'polypeptide(L)'
;MMSVPLSAMAEGLGNSIIIYFDYSENIVTDGLDVDAVSSASVAEGPGVREIGNLLVMVDLIEQRSGATIYPLRITEKYAPMYMDMVDGALEDKENDRQFTFEQPLPDISDVDTVFFGSPIWWYDMPQPVVNFFQQVDMSGKRFMYFSINRGSGNSGVIERLKELQPGLTVAAEYSLDAMQTNESAAEEFNAWLDSLGK
;
A
#
# COMPACT_ATOMS: atom_id res chain seq x y z
N MET A 1 -2.42 5.23 -28.33
CA MET A 1 -1.21 5.03 -27.52
C MET A 1 -0.85 3.57 -27.59
N MET A 2 0.41 3.23 -27.92
CA MET A 2 0.85 1.84 -27.89
C MET A 2 1.04 1.45 -26.44
N SER A 3 0.22 0.55 -25.93
CA SER A 3 0.45 -0.09 -24.64
C SER A 3 1.77 -0.86 -24.70
N VAL A 4 2.67 -0.61 -23.72
CA VAL A 4 3.86 -1.44 -23.54
C VAL A 4 3.37 -2.87 -23.33
N PRO A 5 3.85 -3.86 -24.09
CA PRO A 5 3.39 -5.21 -23.92
C PRO A 5 3.73 -5.71 -22.50
N LEU A 6 2.81 -6.51 -21.93
CA LEU A 6 2.92 -7.10 -20.57
C LEU A 6 4.29 -7.71 -20.29
N SER A 7 4.93 -8.30 -21.31
CA SER A 7 6.26 -8.92 -21.22
C SER A 7 7.42 -7.97 -21.00
N ALA A 8 7.31 -6.70 -21.44
CA ALA A 8 8.44 -5.76 -21.36
C ALA A 8 8.67 -5.21 -19.96
N MET A 9 7.61 -5.07 -19.16
CA MET A 9 7.73 -4.64 -17.76
C MET A 9 8.33 -5.75 -16.89
N ALA A 10 7.87 -6.99 -17.08
CA ALA A 10 8.35 -8.14 -16.31
C ALA A 10 9.85 -8.43 -16.52
N GLU A 11 10.37 -8.27 -17.74
CA GLU A 11 11.80 -8.53 -18.05
C GLU A 11 12.75 -7.57 -17.32
N GLY A 12 12.31 -6.35 -16.99
CA GLY A 12 13.14 -5.34 -16.31
C GLY A 12 13.07 -5.35 -14.78
N LEU A 13 12.14 -6.12 -14.20
CA LEU A 13 11.88 -6.12 -12.75
C LEU A 13 12.57 -7.25 -11.99
N GLY A 14 13.01 -8.31 -12.68
CA GLY A 14 13.52 -9.50 -12.02
C GLY A 14 12.45 -10.21 -11.19
N ASN A 15 12.87 -10.92 -10.15
CA ASN A 15 11.92 -11.53 -9.20
C ASN A 15 11.26 -10.43 -8.37
N SER A 16 9.95 -10.30 -8.47
CA SER A 16 9.22 -9.16 -7.90
C SER A 16 8.10 -9.57 -6.96
N ILE A 17 7.89 -8.74 -5.93
CA ILE A 17 6.84 -8.91 -4.94
C ILE A 17 6.07 -7.60 -4.75
N ILE A 18 4.76 -7.72 -4.50
CA ILE A 18 3.89 -6.62 -4.08
C ILE A 18 3.57 -6.84 -2.61
N ILE A 19 4.05 -5.96 -1.76
CA ILE A 19 3.72 -5.95 -0.33
C ILE A 19 2.81 -4.76 -0.09
N TYR A 20 1.68 -4.97 0.59
CA TYR A 20 0.77 -3.86 0.83
C TYR A 20 0.03 -4.00 2.15
N PHE A 21 -0.31 -2.86 2.72
CA PHE A 21 -1.22 -2.74 3.85
C PHE A 21 -2.51 -2.07 3.39
N ASP A 22 -3.62 -2.79 3.45
CA ASP A 22 -4.94 -2.25 3.13
C ASP A 22 -5.85 -2.28 4.35
N TYR A 23 -6.59 -1.18 4.55
CA TYR A 23 -7.51 -1.10 5.68
C TYR A 23 -8.59 -2.16 5.62
N SER A 24 -9.15 -2.46 4.44
CA SER A 24 -10.26 -3.41 4.29
C SER A 24 -9.92 -4.84 4.75
N GLU A 25 -8.64 -5.20 4.73
CA GLU A 25 -8.16 -6.49 5.23
C GLU A 25 -7.78 -6.47 6.72
N ASN A 26 -7.78 -5.28 7.32
CA ASN A 26 -7.30 -5.02 8.68
C ASN A 26 -8.36 -4.41 9.62
N ILE A 27 -9.63 -4.61 9.30
CA ILE A 27 -10.78 -4.17 10.11
C ILE A 27 -11.60 -5.35 10.62
N VAL A 28 -12.34 -5.09 11.70
CA VAL A 28 -13.38 -6.01 12.18
C VAL A 28 -14.60 -5.87 11.29
N THR A 29 -15.00 -6.95 10.62
CA THR A 29 -16.14 -6.92 9.67
C THR A 29 -17.35 -7.73 10.12
N ASP A 30 -17.33 -8.37 11.28
CA ASP A 30 -18.36 -9.32 11.75
C ASP A 30 -19.75 -8.69 11.87
N GLY A 31 -20.43 -8.55 10.72
CA GLY A 31 -21.83 -8.09 10.64
C GLY A 31 -22.04 -6.61 10.97
N LEU A 32 -20.97 -5.83 11.05
CA LEU A 32 -21.01 -4.40 11.32
C LEU A 32 -21.06 -3.61 10.00
N ASP A 33 -21.84 -2.55 10.00
CA ASP A 33 -21.74 -1.54 8.95
C ASP A 33 -20.36 -0.85 9.06
N VAL A 34 -19.64 -0.81 7.96
CA VAL A 34 -18.34 -0.14 7.87
C VAL A 34 -18.60 1.23 7.25
N ASP A 35 -18.33 2.31 7.95
CA ASP A 35 -18.46 3.68 7.43
C ASP A 35 -17.11 4.32 7.07
N ALA A 36 -16.03 3.55 7.11
CA ALA A 36 -14.70 4.04 6.78
C ALA A 36 -14.56 4.25 5.28
N VAL A 37 -14.97 5.42 4.86
CA VAL A 37 -14.72 5.95 3.54
C VAL A 37 -13.46 6.81 3.60
N SER A 38 -12.62 6.78 2.66
CA SER A 38 -11.50 7.70 2.45
C SER A 38 -10.13 7.04 2.33
N SER A 39 -9.07 7.68 2.77
CA SER A 39 -7.69 7.17 2.76
C SER A 39 -7.51 5.72 3.31
N ALA A 40 -8.60 5.09 3.66
CA ALA A 40 -8.72 3.73 4.13
C ALA A 40 -8.99 2.69 3.02
N SER A 41 -8.97 3.05 1.75
CA SER A 41 -9.13 2.12 0.63
C SER A 41 -10.49 1.40 0.53
N VAL A 42 -11.52 1.88 1.21
CA VAL A 42 -12.88 1.33 1.10
C VAL A 42 -13.80 2.40 0.56
N ALA A 43 -14.37 2.18 -0.61
CA ALA A 43 -15.49 2.98 -1.10
C ALA A 43 -16.80 2.31 -0.66
N GLU A 44 -17.64 3.00 0.09
CA GLU A 44 -18.92 2.50 0.54
C GLU A 44 -20.10 3.35 0.07
N GLY A 45 -21.16 2.62 -0.32
CA GLY A 45 -22.51 3.09 -0.36
C GLY A 45 -23.44 1.97 0.14
N PRO A 46 -24.70 2.22 0.52
CA PRO A 46 -25.59 1.19 1.01
C PRO A 46 -25.69 0.02 0.02
N GLY A 47 -25.12 -1.11 0.38
CA GLY A 47 -25.20 -2.37 -0.38
C GLY A 47 -24.13 -2.60 -1.46
N VAL A 48 -23.13 -1.72 -1.60
CA VAL A 48 -22.03 -1.92 -2.56
C VAL A 48 -20.70 -1.77 -1.82
N ARG A 49 -19.94 -2.85 -1.77
CA ARG A 49 -18.55 -2.82 -1.34
C ARG A 49 -17.69 -2.75 -2.61
N GLU A 50 -17.25 -1.57 -2.98
CA GLU A 50 -16.28 -1.44 -4.05
C GLU A 50 -14.88 -1.73 -3.52
N ILE A 51 -14.04 -2.34 -4.37
CA ILE A 51 -12.63 -2.51 -4.10
C ILE A 51 -12.00 -1.11 -4.00
N GLY A 52 -11.25 -0.85 -2.93
CA GLY A 52 -10.56 0.42 -2.76
C GLY A 52 -9.46 0.63 -3.79
N ASN A 53 -9.13 1.88 -4.06
CA ASN A 53 -8.15 2.25 -5.09
C ASN A 53 -6.75 1.64 -4.85
N LEU A 54 -6.36 1.37 -3.61
CA LEU A 54 -5.09 0.68 -3.33
C LEU A 54 -5.07 -0.71 -3.94
N LEU A 55 -6.16 -1.48 -3.77
CA LEU A 55 -6.28 -2.83 -4.33
C LEU A 55 -6.37 -2.81 -5.86
N VAL A 56 -6.98 -1.79 -6.46
CA VAL A 56 -6.93 -1.57 -7.92
C VAL A 56 -5.48 -1.42 -8.39
N MET A 57 -4.66 -0.65 -7.68
CA MET A 57 -3.23 -0.51 -8.01
C MET A 57 -2.47 -1.83 -7.85
N VAL A 58 -2.74 -2.60 -6.78
CA VAL A 58 -2.15 -3.93 -6.57
C VAL A 58 -2.46 -4.87 -7.73
N ASP A 59 -3.73 -4.96 -8.13
CA ASP A 59 -4.18 -5.80 -9.24
C ASP A 59 -3.50 -5.42 -10.56
N LEU A 60 -3.36 -4.12 -10.82
CA LEU A 60 -2.68 -3.63 -12.04
C LEU A 60 -1.19 -3.96 -12.06
N ILE A 61 -0.51 -3.86 -10.91
CA ILE A 61 0.90 -4.27 -10.81
C ILE A 61 1.01 -5.79 -11.06
N GLU A 62 0.19 -6.60 -10.39
CA GLU A 62 0.19 -8.05 -10.56
C GLU A 62 -0.02 -8.44 -12.02
N GLN A 63 -1.08 -7.92 -12.67
CA GLN A 63 -1.39 -8.21 -14.07
C GLN A 63 -0.25 -7.86 -15.03
N ARG A 64 0.51 -6.82 -14.73
CA ARG A 64 1.58 -6.31 -15.61
C ARG A 64 2.95 -6.87 -15.32
N SER A 65 3.22 -7.28 -14.10
CA SER A 65 4.54 -7.77 -13.67
C SER A 65 4.58 -9.27 -13.39
N GLY A 66 3.45 -9.90 -13.06
CA GLY A 66 3.40 -11.25 -12.53
C GLY A 66 3.99 -11.36 -11.12
N ALA A 67 4.15 -10.24 -10.41
CA ALA A 67 4.71 -10.20 -9.06
C ALA A 67 3.86 -10.97 -8.06
N THR A 68 4.50 -11.64 -7.11
CA THR A 68 3.80 -12.31 -6.01
C THR A 68 3.16 -11.28 -5.08
N ILE A 69 1.92 -11.49 -4.68
CA ILE A 69 1.19 -10.61 -3.76
C ILE A 69 1.40 -11.06 -2.32
N TYR A 70 1.70 -10.12 -1.44
CA TYR A 70 1.83 -10.33 0.00
C TYR A 70 1.07 -9.23 0.78
N PRO A 71 -0.15 -9.51 1.27
CA PRO A 71 -0.90 -8.58 2.10
C PRO A 71 -0.34 -8.57 3.53
N LEU A 72 -0.11 -7.39 4.09
CA LEU A 72 0.20 -7.21 5.50
C LEU A 72 -1.09 -7.22 6.31
N ARG A 73 -1.34 -8.31 7.03
CA ARG A 73 -2.49 -8.48 7.92
C ARG A 73 -2.05 -8.50 9.37
N ILE A 74 -2.64 -7.63 10.18
CA ILE A 74 -2.40 -7.54 11.61
C ILE A 74 -3.40 -8.40 12.39
N THR A 75 -2.99 -8.95 13.54
CA THR A 75 -3.85 -9.78 14.38
C THR A 75 -4.92 -8.95 15.10
N GLU A 76 -4.56 -7.77 15.57
CA GLU A 76 -5.48 -6.85 16.23
C GLU A 76 -6.03 -5.84 15.24
N LYS A 77 -7.23 -6.09 14.75
CA LYS A 77 -7.88 -5.31 13.69
C LYS A 77 -8.32 -3.93 14.17
N TYR A 78 -8.34 -2.98 13.25
CA TYR A 78 -8.90 -1.65 13.47
C TYR A 78 -10.42 -1.67 13.58
N ALA A 79 -10.97 -0.64 14.20
CA ALA A 79 -12.40 -0.41 14.27
C ALA A 79 -12.99 -0.15 12.87
N PRO A 80 -14.23 -0.60 12.60
CA PRO A 80 -14.88 -0.42 11.29
C PRO A 80 -15.44 0.99 11.08
N MET A 81 -15.61 1.77 12.16
CA MET A 81 -16.13 3.12 12.11
C MET A 81 -14.98 4.11 11.86
N TYR A 82 -15.19 5.05 10.94
CA TYR A 82 -14.13 5.96 10.49
C TYR A 82 -13.45 6.74 11.62
N MET A 83 -14.24 7.38 12.49
CA MET A 83 -13.68 8.18 13.58
C MET A 83 -12.91 7.34 14.59
N ASP A 84 -13.43 6.16 14.94
CA ASP A 84 -12.75 5.25 15.87
C ASP A 84 -11.42 4.74 15.28
N MET A 85 -11.39 4.49 13.97
CA MET A 85 -10.16 4.12 13.27
C MET A 85 -9.16 5.28 13.25
N VAL A 86 -9.62 6.49 12.93
CA VAL A 86 -8.78 7.70 12.88
C VAL A 86 -8.14 7.98 14.22
N ASP A 87 -8.92 7.94 15.30
CA ASP A 87 -8.44 8.19 16.66
C ASP A 87 -7.49 7.07 17.11
N GLY A 88 -7.84 5.80 16.86
CA GLY A 88 -6.98 4.66 17.17
C GLY A 88 -5.66 4.69 16.40
N ALA A 89 -5.67 5.06 15.13
CA ALA A 89 -4.45 5.18 14.33
C ALA A 89 -3.52 6.31 14.82
N LEU A 90 -4.10 7.41 15.35
CA LEU A 90 -3.31 8.47 15.98
C LEU A 90 -2.67 7.97 17.27
N GLU A 91 -3.44 7.33 18.13
CA GLU A 91 -2.97 6.75 19.39
C GLU A 91 -1.85 5.74 19.16
N ASP A 92 -2.00 4.87 18.16
CA ASP A 92 -0.98 3.88 17.77
C ASP A 92 0.34 4.56 17.37
N LYS A 93 0.25 5.62 16.58
CA LYS A 93 1.42 6.42 16.14
C LYS A 93 2.09 7.12 17.32
N GLU A 94 1.32 7.78 18.18
CA GLU A 94 1.85 8.54 19.33
C GLU A 94 2.53 7.64 20.39
N ASN A 95 2.04 6.40 20.53
CA ASN A 95 2.55 5.44 21.48
C ASN A 95 3.57 4.45 20.89
N ASP A 96 3.96 4.59 19.62
CA ASP A 96 4.84 3.66 18.90
C ASP A 96 4.40 2.19 19.09
N ARG A 97 3.08 1.97 18.92
CA ARG A 97 2.48 0.64 19.15
C ARG A 97 3.13 -0.40 18.28
N GLN A 98 3.40 -1.57 18.87
CA GLN A 98 3.93 -2.73 18.16
C GLN A 98 2.80 -3.67 17.77
N PHE A 99 2.67 -3.95 16.48
CA PHE A 99 1.68 -4.86 15.92
C PHE A 99 2.27 -6.24 15.65
N THR A 100 1.44 -7.26 15.83
CA THR A 100 1.73 -8.64 15.43
C THR A 100 1.05 -8.92 14.09
N PHE A 101 1.75 -9.59 13.19
CA PHE A 101 1.22 -9.98 11.89
C PHE A 101 0.61 -11.40 11.96
N GLU A 102 -0.47 -11.63 11.19
CA GLU A 102 -1.18 -12.93 11.16
C GLU A 102 -0.34 -14.06 10.57
N GLN A 103 0.61 -13.70 9.71
CA GLN A 103 1.49 -14.65 9.02
C GLN A 103 2.96 -14.20 9.16
N PRO A 104 3.92 -15.14 9.05
CA PRO A 104 5.34 -14.76 9.04
C PRO A 104 5.63 -13.74 7.96
N LEU A 105 6.47 -12.74 8.28
CA LEU A 105 6.86 -11.72 7.30
C LEU A 105 7.56 -12.37 6.08
N PRO A 106 7.45 -11.77 4.87
CA PRO A 106 7.95 -12.38 3.66
C PRO A 106 9.47 -12.47 3.68
N ASP A 107 10.01 -13.60 3.24
CA ASP A 107 11.42 -13.71 2.89
C ASP A 107 11.62 -13.06 1.52
N ILE A 108 12.38 -11.97 1.50
CA ILE A 108 12.67 -11.21 0.29
C ILE A 108 14.13 -11.38 -0.17
N SER A 109 14.84 -12.39 0.33
CA SER A 109 16.27 -12.63 -0.02
C SER A 109 16.48 -12.74 -1.54
N ASP A 110 15.61 -13.48 -2.22
CA ASP A 110 15.67 -13.73 -3.66
C ASP A 110 14.83 -12.75 -4.50
N VAL A 111 14.33 -11.66 -3.89
CA VAL A 111 13.53 -10.63 -4.56
C VAL A 111 14.44 -9.53 -5.09
N ASP A 112 14.26 -9.13 -6.34
CA ASP A 112 14.96 -8.00 -6.97
C ASP A 112 14.19 -6.69 -6.82
N THR A 113 12.86 -6.75 -7.03
CA THR A 113 11.98 -5.59 -7.01
C THR A 113 10.84 -5.73 -6.01
N VAL A 114 10.68 -4.72 -5.17
CA VAL A 114 9.58 -4.61 -4.21
C VAL A 114 8.68 -3.45 -4.59
N PHE A 115 7.41 -3.74 -4.83
CA PHE A 115 6.35 -2.76 -4.85
C PHE A 115 5.71 -2.71 -3.46
N PHE A 116 5.70 -1.56 -2.83
CA PHE A 116 5.11 -1.41 -1.51
C PHE A 116 3.97 -0.40 -1.53
N GLY A 117 2.78 -0.85 -1.12
CA GLY A 117 1.55 -0.06 -1.11
C GLY A 117 0.99 0.19 0.29
N SER A 118 0.59 1.43 0.60
CA SER A 118 -0.14 1.72 1.83
C SER A 118 -1.00 3.00 1.73
N PRO A 119 -2.02 3.16 2.58
CA PRO A 119 -2.64 4.47 2.76
C PRO A 119 -1.70 5.42 3.51
N ILE A 120 -2.00 6.72 3.42
CA ILE A 120 -1.38 7.77 4.23
C ILE A 120 -2.32 8.10 5.38
N TRP A 121 -1.88 7.84 6.62
CA TRP A 121 -2.59 8.14 7.83
C TRP A 121 -1.81 9.15 8.68
N TRP A 122 -2.47 10.21 9.09
CA TRP A 122 -1.85 11.25 9.90
C TRP A 122 -0.51 11.77 9.31
N TYR A 123 -0.51 12.00 7.98
CA TYR A 123 0.65 12.46 7.22
C TYR A 123 1.87 11.54 7.26
N ASP A 124 1.65 10.25 7.53
CA ASP A 124 2.68 9.23 7.66
C ASP A 124 2.17 7.87 7.17
N MET A 125 3.01 6.84 7.25
CA MET A 125 2.58 5.45 7.10
C MET A 125 1.75 5.01 8.32
N PRO A 126 0.77 4.10 8.16
CA PRO A 126 0.16 3.42 9.28
C PRO A 126 1.19 2.75 10.20
N GLN A 127 0.98 2.75 11.49
CA GLN A 127 1.92 2.17 12.46
C GLN A 127 2.29 0.70 12.17
N PRO A 128 1.38 -0.19 11.72
CA PRO A 128 1.77 -1.53 11.28
C PRO A 128 2.80 -1.54 10.14
N VAL A 129 2.74 -0.56 9.24
CA VAL A 129 3.71 -0.42 8.13
C VAL A 129 5.08 0.00 8.67
N VAL A 130 5.12 0.91 9.64
CA VAL A 130 6.36 1.27 10.35
C VAL A 130 6.96 0.04 11.01
N ASN A 131 6.16 -0.77 11.71
CA ASN A 131 6.63 -2.00 12.37
C ASN A 131 7.13 -3.05 11.37
N PHE A 132 6.54 -3.12 10.17
CA PHE A 132 7.04 -3.97 9.10
C PHE A 132 8.45 -3.55 8.68
N PHE A 133 8.70 -2.28 8.41
CA PHE A 133 10.02 -1.77 8.01
C PHE A 133 11.06 -1.82 9.13
N GLN A 134 10.67 -1.92 10.38
CA GLN A 134 11.59 -2.19 11.49
C GLN A 134 12.11 -3.64 11.51
N GLN A 135 11.43 -4.57 10.82
CA GLN A 135 11.70 -6.00 10.88
C GLN A 135 12.24 -6.58 9.56
N VAL A 136 11.94 -5.96 8.41
CA VAL A 136 12.32 -6.44 7.07
C VAL A 136 13.25 -5.43 6.40
N ASP A 137 14.48 -5.85 6.11
CA ASP A 137 15.48 -5.00 5.45
C ASP A 137 15.25 -4.96 3.93
N MET A 138 15.08 -3.76 3.39
CA MET A 138 14.89 -3.49 1.96
C MET A 138 16.18 -3.10 1.24
N SER A 139 17.33 -3.15 1.91
CA SER A 139 18.62 -2.74 1.34
C SER A 139 18.94 -3.54 0.07
N GLY A 140 19.39 -2.85 -0.96
CA GLY A 140 19.76 -3.45 -2.24
C GLY A 140 18.59 -3.85 -3.15
N LYS A 141 17.34 -3.66 -2.73
CA LYS A 141 16.16 -3.91 -3.55
C LYS A 141 15.83 -2.69 -4.42
N ARG A 142 15.32 -2.93 -5.62
CA ARG A 142 14.64 -1.89 -6.41
C ARG A 142 13.29 -1.64 -5.77
N PHE A 143 13.17 -0.60 -4.97
CA PHE A 143 11.98 -0.33 -4.17
C PHE A 143 11.11 0.73 -4.82
N MET A 144 9.83 0.44 -4.98
CA MET A 144 8.82 1.33 -5.52
C MET A 144 7.69 1.49 -4.51
N TYR A 145 7.41 2.73 -4.15
CA TYR A 145 6.34 3.05 -3.20
C TYR A 145 5.10 3.58 -3.92
N PHE A 146 3.93 3.08 -3.56
CA PHE A 146 2.67 3.64 -4.02
C PHE A 146 1.68 3.81 -2.86
N SER A 147 0.92 4.88 -2.88
CA SER A 147 0.02 5.20 -1.79
C SER A 147 -1.32 5.73 -2.24
N ILE A 148 -2.28 5.67 -1.34
CA ILE A 148 -3.51 6.45 -1.43
C ILE A 148 -3.56 7.47 -0.29
N ASN A 149 -4.12 8.65 -0.58
CA ASN A 149 -4.22 9.76 0.35
C ASN A 149 -5.51 10.55 0.13
N ARG A 150 -5.77 11.54 0.98
CA ARG A 150 -6.86 12.52 0.80
C ARG A 150 -6.31 13.94 0.68
N GLY A 151 -5.56 14.19 -0.39
CA GLY A 151 -5.00 15.52 -0.67
C GLY A 151 -3.68 15.82 0.03
N SER A 152 -3.07 14.85 0.73
CA SER A 152 -1.78 15.02 1.40
C SER A 152 -0.58 14.58 0.55
N GLY A 153 -0.82 13.91 -0.60
CA GLY A 153 0.23 13.22 -1.34
C GLY A 153 0.92 12.16 -0.48
N ASN A 154 2.19 11.86 -0.76
CA ASN A 154 3.01 10.97 0.07
C ASN A 154 3.46 11.59 1.40
N SER A 155 3.17 12.88 1.64
CA SER A 155 3.61 13.61 2.86
C SER A 155 5.11 13.41 3.12
N GLY A 156 5.50 13.09 4.35
CA GLY A 156 6.89 12.80 4.75
C GLY A 156 7.29 11.32 4.68
N VAL A 157 6.50 10.47 4.00
CA VAL A 157 6.71 9.01 4.04
C VAL A 157 8.06 8.58 3.45
N ILE A 158 8.49 9.21 2.37
CA ILE A 158 9.78 8.84 1.74
C ILE A 158 10.96 9.19 2.64
N GLU A 159 10.90 10.32 3.32
CA GLU A 159 11.90 10.72 4.34
C GLU A 159 11.86 9.74 5.51
N ARG A 160 10.67 9.40 5.98
CA ARG A 160 10.49 8.42 7.07
C ARG A 160 11.02 7.04 6.71
N LEU A 161 10.80 6.58 5.48
CA LEU A 161 11.37 5.33 4.97
C LEU A 161 12.90 5.34 5.00
N LYS A 162 13.54 6.44 4.60
CA LYS A 162 15.01 6.58 4.64
C LYS A 162 15.56 6.64 6.08
N GLU A 163 14.79 7.18 7.02
CA GLU A 163 15.16 7.14 8.45
C GLU A 163 15.11 5.73 9.02
N LEU A 164 14.03 4.98 8.71
CA LEU A 164 13.86 3.59 9.16
C LEU A 164 14.84 2.63 8.48
N GLN A 165 15.18 2.93 7.23
CA GLN A 165 15.96 2.07 6.35
C GLN A 165 17.03 2.88 5.60
N PRO A 166 18.15 3.24 6.24
CA PRO A 166 19.18 4.08 5.60
C PRO A 166 19.81 3.48 4.34
N GLY A 167 19.73 2.15 4.17
CA GLY A 167 20.18 1.44 2.96
C GLY A 167 19.17 1.39 1.83
N LEU A 168 17.94 1.89 2.04
CA LEU A 168 16.88 1.88 1.05
C LEU A 168 17.10 2.94 -0.02
N THR A 169 16.93 2.55 -1.28
CA THR A 169 16.82 3.47 -2.41
C THR A 169 15.44 3.37 -3.05
N VAL A 170 14.65 4.42 -2.91
CA VAL A 170 13.33 4.51 -3.57
C VAL A 170 13.56 4.79 -5.05
N ALA A 171 13.28 3.82 -5.91
CA ALA A 171 13.46 3.92 -7.35
C ALA A 171 12.33 4.71 -8.03
N ALA A 172 11.11 4.59 -7.51
CA ALA A 172 9.95 5.34 -7.97
C ALA A 172 8.92 5.47 -6.86
N GLU A 173 8.11 6.53 -6.93
CA GLU A 173 6.99 6.74 -6.03
C GLU A 173 5.75 7.20 -6.78
N TYR A 174 4.57 6.87 -6.23
CA TYR A 174 3.28 7.31 -6.74
C TYR A 174 2.32 7.55 -5.59
N SER A 175 1.45 8.53 -5.74
CA SER A 175 0.43 8.81 -4.74
C SER A 175 -0.89 9.19 -5.40
N LEU A 176 -1.95 8.48 -5.07
CA LEU A 176 -3.28 8.64 -5.64
C LEU A 176 -4.22 9.26 -4.62
N ASP A 177 -5.10 10.16 -5.08
CA ASP A 177 -6.20 10.65 -4.25
C ASP A 177 -7.29 9.56 -4.12
N ALA A 178 -7.59 9.16 -2.89
CA ALA A 178 -8.58 8.13 -2.57
C ALA A 178 -10.01 8.48 -3.01
N MET A 179 -10.28 9.75 -3.35
CA MET A 179 -11.60 10.20 -3.81
C MET A 179 -11.82 9.99 -5.30
N GLN A 180 -10.83 9.53 -6.04
CA GLN A 180 -11.00 9.21 -7.45
C GLN A 180 -11.85 7.95 -7.64
N THR A 181 -12.55 7.88 -8.78
CA THR A 181 -13.21 6.64 -9.20
C THR A 181 -12.18 5.58 -9.53
N ASN A 182 -12.54 4.31 -9.38
CA ASN A 182 -11.63 3.20 -9.74
C ASN A 182 -11.17 3.26 -11.20
N GLU A 183 -12.02 3.73 -12.12
CA GLU A 183 -11.66 3.88 -13.53
C GLU A 183 -10.58 4.95 -13.73
N SER A 184 -10.75 6.14 -13.14
CA SER A 184 -9.76 7.23 -13.21
C SER A 184 -8.46 6.84 -12.52
N ALA A 185 -8.54 6.18 -11.36
CA ALA A 185 -7.40 5.66 -10.64
C ALA A 185 -6.59 4.67 -11.49
N ALA A 186 -7.28 3.74 -12.15
CA ALA A 186 -6.66 2.75 -13.02
C ALA A 186 -5.97 3.38 -14.24
N GLU A 187 -6.59 4.39 -14.86
CA GLU A 187 -5.99 5.10 -15.99
C GLU A 187 -4.69 5.83 -15.61
N GLU A 188 -4.71 6.62 -14.53
CA GLU A 188 -3.55 7.38 -14.07
C GLU A 188 -2.43 6.45 -13.60
N PHE A 189 -2.78 5.39 -12.86
CA PHE A 189 -1.79 4.45 -12.37
C PHE A 189 -1.14 3.64 -13.50
N ASN A 190 -1.91 3.23 -14.53
CA ASN A 190 -1.33 2.62 -15.71
C ASN A 190 -0.33 3.52 -16.43
N ALA A 191 -0.61 4.81 -16.52
CA ALA A 191 0.33 5.77 -17.11
C ALA A 191 1.65 5.85 -16.30
N TRP A 192 1.57 5.79 -14.97
CA TRP A 192 2.76 5.70 -14.13
C TRP A 192 3.53 4.39 -14.35
N LEU A 193 2.85 3.24 -14.37
CA LEU A 193 3.48 1.95 -14.67
C LEU A 193 4.18 1.95 -16.02
N ASP A 194 3.60 2.58 -17.06
CA ASP A 194 4.24 2.74 -18.37
C ASP A 194 5.52 3.58 -18.31
N SER A 195 5.66 4.45 -17.33
CA SER A 195 6.87 5.26 -17.14
C SER A 195 8.03 4.48 -16.52
N LEU A 196 7.76 3.40 -15.79
CA LEU A 196 8.78 2.58 -15.12
C LEU A 196 9.59 1.71 -16.07
N GLY A 197 9.07 1.44 -17.27
CA GLY A 197 9.72 0.63 -18.31
C GLY A 197 10.58 1.44 -19.28
N LYS A 198 10.80 2.71 -19.02
CA LYS A 198 11.66 3.60 -19.81
C LYS A 198 12.99 3.85 -19.12
#